data_32ba35f2f1f506224703f87e929885e1
#
_entry.id   32ba35f2f1f506224703f87e929885e1
#
_cell.length_a   1.000
_cell.length_b   1.000
_cell.length_c   1.000
_cell.angle_alpha   90.00
_cell.angle_beta   90.00
_cell.angle_gamma   90.00
#
_symmetry.space_group_name_H-M   'P 1'
#
loop_
_entity.id
_entity.type
_entity.pdbx_description
1 polymer ?
#
loop_
_entity_poly.entity_id
_entity_poly.type
_entity_poly.pdbx_seq_one_letter_code
_entity_poly.pdbx_strand_id
1 'polypeptide(L)'
;MFSYIKKLQYPINIKHPNPKAASIIISQYGGPHGELGASLRYLSQRYSMPYPELKGLLTDIGVEELGHLEMIGTMVHQLTRNLTEDEIEKNPNFMAYFVDHTAGVFP
;
A
#
# COMPACT_ATOMS: atom_id res chain seq x y z
N MET A 1 -6.56 -21.56 -7.86
CA MET A 1 -5.34 -20.86 -8.29
C MET A 1 -5.46 -19.38 -7.94
N PHE A 2 -4.41 -18.82 -7.38
CA PHE A 2 -4.33 -17.37 -7.14
C PHE A 2 -3.72 -16.70 -8.38
N SER A 3 -4.34 -15.63 -8.86
CA SER A 3 -3.78 -14.86 -9.97
C SER A 3 -3.69 -13.38 -9.59
N TYR A 4 -2.65 -12.73 -10.09
CA TYR A 4 -2.35 -11.33 -9.79
C TYR A 4 -2.02 -10.60 -11.09
N ILE A 5 -2.74 -9.51 -11.36
CA ILE A 5 -2.54 -8.70 -12.56
C ILE A 5 -1.69 -7.48 -12.19
N LYS A 6 -0.51 -7.35 -12.82
CA LYS A 6 0.42 -6.24 -12.59
C LYS A 6 -0.03 -4.99 -13.35
N LYS A 7 -1.21 -4.49 -13.01
CA LYS A 7 -1.79 -3.33 -13.67
C LYS A 7 -2.53 -2.49 -12.63
N LEU A 8 -2.24 -1.19 -12.62
CA LEU A 8 -2.94 -0.28 -11.73
C LEU A 8 -4.39 -0.11 -12.18
N GLN A 9 -5.29 0.03 -11.21
CA GLN A 9 -6.70 0.32 -11.47
C GLN A 9 -6.85 1.68 -12.19
N TYR A 10 -6.06 2.66 -11.76
CA TYR A 10 -5.99 3.97 -12.40
C TYR A 10 -4.52 4.34 -12.62
N PRO A 11 -4.19 5.05 -13.72
CA PRO A 11 -2.81 5.46 -13.96
C PRO A 11 -2.35 6.48 -12.92
N ILE A 12 -1.08 6.35 -12.50
CA ILE A 12 -0.45 7.28 -11.57
C ILE A 12 0.83 7.80 -12.22
N ASN A 13 0.91 9.13 -12.35
CA ASN A 13 2.08 9.77 -12.94
C ASN A 13 2.39 11.06 -12.18
N ILE A 14 3.28 10.95 -11.20
CA ILE A 14 3.72 12.08 -10.39
C ILE A 14 5.02 12.60 -11.00
N LYS A 15 5.03 13.88 -11.39
CA LYS A 15 6.14 14.46 -12.14
C LYS A 15 7.34 14.82 -11.26
N HIS A 16 7.09 15.23 -10.02
CA HIS A 16 8.15 15.71 -9.13
C HIS A 16 8.17 14.94 -7.82
N PRO A 17 9.33 14.42 -7.38
CA PRO A 17 9.46 13.81 -6.06
C PRO A 17 9.09 14.79 -4.95
N ASN A 18 8.48 14.27 -3.88
CA ASN A 18 8.08 15.07 -2.73
C ASN A 18 8.11 14.19 -1.48
N PRO A 19 9.23 14.13 -0.75
CA PRO A 19 9.36 13.28 0.43
C PRO A 19 8.34 13.58 1.52
N LYS A 20 7.98 14.86 1.68
CA LYS A 20 7.00 15.26 2.70
C LYS A 20 5.62 14.69 2.38
N ALA A 21 5.20 14.75 1.12
CA ALA A 21 3.94 14.13 0.70
C ALA A 21 4.00 12.61 0.87
N ALA A 22 5.12 11.99 0.54
CA ALA A 22 5.30 10.54 0.71
C ALA A 22 5.15 10.14 2.18
N SER A 23 5.69 10.93 3.11
CA SER A 23 5.62 10.62 4.54
C SER A 23 4.18 10.65 5.07
N ILE A 24 3.30 11.41 4.41
CA ILE A 24 1.88 11.44 4.74
C ILE A 24 1.16 10.25 4.11
N ILE A 25 1.41 10.02 2.83
CA ILE A 25 0.70 8.99 2.05
C ILE A 25 1.05 7.58 2.51
N ILE A 26 2.28 7.34 2.97
CA ILE A 26 2.72 6.01 3.39
C ILE A 26 1.86 5.46 4.54
N SER A 27 1.25 6.31 5.34
CA SER A 27 0.37 5.88 6.43
C SER A 27 -0.88 5.16 5.92
N GLN A 28 -1.24 5.35 4.65
CA GLN A 28 -2.37 4.68 4.00
C GLN A 28 -1.99 3.32 3.42
N TYR A 29 -0.72 2.97 3.45
CA TYR A 29 -0.22 1.72 2.86
C TYR A 29 -0.57 0.52 3.74
N GLY A 30 -0.26 0.60 5.02
CA GLY A 30 -0.50 -0.48 5.97
C GLY A 30 -1.01 0.06 7.31
N GLY A 31 -1.01 -0.81 8.33
CA GLY A 31 -1.53 -0.50 9.64
C GLY A 31 -3.05 -0.63 9.73
N PRO A 32 -3.66 -0.35 10.91
CA PRO A 32 -5.08 -0.64 11.13
C PRO A 32 -6.03 0.20 10.28
N HIS A 33 -5.59 1.34 9.80
CA HIS A 33 -6.41 2.25 8.99
C HIS A 33 -5.92 2.37 7.54
N GLY A 34 -4.90 1.58 7.14
CA GLY A 34 -4.40 1.57 5.78
C GLY A 34 -5.16 0.60 4.88
N GLU A 35 -4.80 0.62 3.59
CA GLU A 35 -5.48 -0.20 2.58
C GLU A 35 -5.28 -1.70 2.80
N LEU A 36 -4.11 -2.10 3.27
CA LEU A 36 -3.87 -3.51 3.59
C LEU A 36 -4.75 -3.97 4.74
N GLY A 37 -4.87 -3.16 5.81
CA GLY A 37 -5.74 -3.47 6.94
C GLY A 37 -7.21 -3.54 6.53
N ALA A 38 -7.64 -2.64 5.64
CA ALA A 38 -9.01 -2.65 5.11
C ALA A 38 -9.28 -3.93 4.33
N SER A 39 -8.35 -4.34 3.46
CA SER A 39 -8.48 -5.59 2.72
C SER A 39 -8.62 -6.78 3.66
N LEU A 40 -7.74 -6.88 4.65
CA LEU A 40 -7.76 -7.99 5.61
C LEU A 40 -9.08 -8.03 6.40
N ARG A 41 -9.61 -6.87 6.80
CA ARG A 41 -10.90 -6.79 7.50
C ARG A 41 -12.03 -7.32 6.64
N TYR A 42 -12.19 -6.82 5.43
CA TYR A 42 -13.30 -7.21 4.57
C TYR A 42 -13.20 -8.68 4.17
N LEU A 43 -12.01 -9.15 3.80
CA LEU A 43 -11.82 -10.54 3.42
C LEU A 43 -12.05 -11.51 4.60
N SER A 44 -11.71 -11.09 5.84
CA SER A 44 -11.97 -11.89 7.02
C SER A 44 -13.46 -11.91 7.38
N GLN A 45 -14.12 -10.76 7.29
CA GLN A 45 -15.54 -10.65 7.62
C GLN A 45 -16.46 -11.48 6.72
N ARG A 46 -16.03 -11.72 5.47
CA ARG A 46 -16.85 -12.49 4.53
C ARG A 46 -17.15 -13.89 5.02
N TYR A 47 -16.27 -14.49 5.81
CA TYR A 47 -16.46 -15.87 6.29
C TYR A 47 -17.59 -16.00 7.29
N SER A 48 -17.94 -14.93 8.00
CA SER A 48 -19.02 -14.94 9.00
C SER A 48 -20.32 -14.34 8.48
N MET A 49 -20.38 -13.93 7.21
CA MET A 49 -21.62 -13.41 6.65
C MET A 49 -22.63 -14.52 6.38
N PRO A 50 -23.91 -14.33 6.78
CA PRO A 50 -24.91 -15.37 6.63
C PRO A 50 -25.43 -15.54 5.20
N TYR A 51 -25.25 -14.54 4.34
CA TYR A 51 -25.78 -14.56 2.98
C TYR A 51 -24.69 -14.61 1.93
N PRO A 52 -24.81 -15.46 0.88
CA PRO A 52 -23.80 -15.52 -0.19
C PRO A 52 -23.54 -14.18 -0.88
N GLU A 53 -24.59 -13.36 -1.03
CA GLU A 53 -24.48 -12.04 -1.66
C GLU A 53 -23.55 -11.12 -0.88
N LEU A 54 -23.63 -11.17 0.45
CA LEU A 54 -22.74 -10.37 1.30
C LEU A 54 -21.31 -10.90 1.29
N LYS A 55 -21.14 -12.21 1.21
CA LYS A 55 -19.80 -12.80 1.05
C LYS A 55 -19.16 -12.35 -0.26
N GLY A 56 -19.93 -12.35 -1.35
CA GLY A 56 -19.46 -11.88 -2.65
C GLY A 56 -19.10 -10.41 -2.63
N LEU A 57 -19.94 -9.58 -2.03
CA LEU A 57 -19.68 -8.14 -1.92
C LEU A 57 -18.38 -7.86 -1.14
N LEU A 58 -18.22 -8.51 0.01
CA LEU A 58 -17.01 -8.30 0.83
C LEU A 58 -15.76 -8.83 0.14
N THR A 59 -15.88 -9.88 -0.66
CA THR A 59 -14.76 -10.37 -1.46
C THR A 59 -14.35 -9.33 -2.48
N ASP A 60 -15.30 -8.76 -3.21
CA ASP A 60 -15.04 -7.75 -4.24
C ASP A 60 -14.41 -6.50 -3.64
N ILE A 61 -14.97 -6.00 -2.54
CA ILE A 61 -14.44 -4.81 -1.86
C ILE A 61 -13.04 -5.08 -1.30
N GLY A 62 -12.84 -6.23 -0.65
CA GLY A 62 -11.54 -6.59 -0.08
C GLY A 62 -10.44 -6.71 -1.14
N VAL A 63 -10.78 -7.28 -2.29
CA VAL A 63 -9.83 -7.39 -3.42
C VAL A 63 -9.55 -6.01 -4.02
N GLU A 64 -10.56 -5.13 -4.11
CA GLU A 64 -10.38 -3.77 -4.60
C GLU A 64 -9.43 -2.98 -3.70
N GLU A 65 -9.46 -3.21 -2.38
CA GLU A 65 -8.51 -2.59 -1.45
C GLU A 65 -7.06 -2.98 -1.76
N LEU A 66 -6.82 -4.17 -2.29
CA LEU A 66 -5.47 -4.56 -2.74
C LEU A 66 -5.04 -3.76 -3.96
N GLY A 67 -5.98 -3.40 -4.83
CA GLY A 67 -5.72 -2.47 -5.94
C GLY A 67 -5.35 -1.09 -5.43
N HIS A 68 -6.03 -0.61 -4.39
CA HIS A 68 -5.68 0.67 -3.74
C HIS A 68 -4.29 0.61 -3.11
N LEU A 69 -3.94 -0.52 -2.51
CA LEU A 69 -2.60 -0.75 -1.95
C LEU A 69 -1.52 -0.57 -3.03
N GLU A 70 -1.73 -1.13 -4.22
CA GLU A 70 -0.81 -0.97 -5.34
C GLU A 70 -0.69 0.48 -5.77
N MET A 71 -1.78 1.23 -5.79
CA MET A 71 -1.75 2.65 -6.14
C MET A 71 -0.99 3.47 -5.10
N ILE A 72 -1.19 3.21 -3.82
CA ILE A 72 -0.44 3.88 -2.75
C ILE A 72 1.06 3.59 -2.87
N GLY A 73 1.43 2.31 -3.07
CA GLY A 73 2.82 1.92 -3.27
C GLY A 73 3.47 2.62 -4.47
N THR A 74 2.74 2.73 -5.56
CA THR A 74 3.21 3.43 -6.75
C THR A 74 3.40 4.92 -6.49
N MET A 75 2.47 5.56 -5.79
CA MET A 75 2.59 6.98 -5.42
C MET A 75 3.82 7.21 -4.54
N VAL A 76 4.02 6.39 -3.51
CA VAL A 76 5.19 6.50 -2.64
C VAL A 76 6.48 6.33 -3.44
N HIS A 77 6.52 5.34 -4.34
CA HIS A 77 7.68 5.13 -5.20
C HIS A 77 7.98 6.37 -6.06
N GLN A 78 6.98 6.93 -6.70
CA GLN A 78 7.16 8.09 -7.57
C GLN A 78 7.50 9.36 -6.79
N LEU A 79 6.98 9.50 -5.57
CA LEU A 79 7.27 10.65 -4.71
C LEU A 79 8.67 10.59 -4.09
N THR A 80 9.25 9.40 -3.99
CA THR A 80 10.55 9.20 -3.33
C THR A 80 11.67 8.79 -4.29
N ARG A 81 11.43 8.83 -5.60
CA ARG A 81 12.47 8.44 -6.55
C ARG A 81 13.64 9.43 -6.52
N ASN A 82 14.85 8.87 -6.65
CA ASN A 82 16.10 9.62 -6.69
C ASN A 82 16.43 10.39 -5.39
N LEU A 83 15.84 9.98 -4.26
CA LEU A 83 16.22 10.53 -2.97
C LEU A 83 17.57 9.96 -2.52
N THR A 84 18.34 10.79 -1.82
CA THR A 84 19.57 10.34 -1.16
C THR A 84 19.24 9.54 0.10
N GLU A 85 20.18 8.74 0.58
CA GLU A 85 20.01 8.00 1.84
C GLU A 85 19.73 8.95 3.01
N ASP A 86 20.39 10.12 3.02
CA ASP A 86 20.18 11.13 4.05
C ASP A 86 18.73 11.65 4.05
N GLU A 87 18.18 11.91 2.87
CA GLU A 87 16.80 12.35 2.74
C GLU A 87 15.81 11.28 3.22
N ILE A 88 16.12 10.02 2.98
CA ILE A 88 15.28 8.91 3.45
C ILE A 88 15.36 8.80 4.97
N GLU A 89 16.54 8.90 5.55
CA GLU A 89 16.75 8.82 6.99
C GLU A 89 16.06 9.95 7.76
N LYS A 90 15.90 11.11 7.15
CA LYS A 90 15.17 12.25 7.74
C LYS A 90 13.67 12.04 7.79
N ASN A 91 13.16 11.01 7.12
CA ASN A 91 11.73 10.73 7.03
C ASN A 91 11.43 9.33 7.58
N PRO A 92 11.39 9.16 8.92
CA PRO A 92 11.24 7.84 9.53
C PRO A 92 9.91 7.14 9.18
N ASN A 93 8.89 7.88 8.76
CA ASN A 93 7.60 7.32 8.41
C ASN A 93 7.69 6.30 7.27
N PHE A 94 8.60 6.49 6.32
CA PHE A 94 8.77 5.55 5.23
C PHE A 94 10.15 4.88 5.19
N MET A 95 11.06 5.27 6.06
CA MET A 95 12.42 4.71 6.07
C MET A 95 12.41 3.19 6.18
N ALA A 96 11.53 2.63 7.01
CA ALA A 96 11.42 1.19 7.22
C ALA A 96 11.08 0.40 5.94
N TYR A 97 10.55 1.07 4.92
CA TYR A 97 10.24 0.45 3.64
C TYR A 97 11.41 0.47 2.66
N PHE A 98 12.48 1.18 3.00
CA PHE A 98 13.67 1.32 2.16
C PHE A 98 14.87 0.54 2.69
N VAL A 99 14.90 0.25 3.99
CA VAL A 99 16.02 -0.49 4.61
C VAL A 99 15.65 -1.95 4.81
N ASP A 100 16.65 -2.81 4.75
CA ASP A 100 16.48 -4.22 5.09
C ASP A 100 16.26 -4.34 6.60
N HIS A 101 15.15 -4.96 6.98
CA HIS A 101 14.80 -5.18 8.39
C HIS A 101 15.86 -6.00 9.14
N THR A 102 16.50 -6.95 8.45
CA THR A 102 17.47 -7.86 9.07
C THR A 102 18.81 -7.18 9.30
N ALA A 103 19.31 -6.50 8.28
CA ALA A 103 20.67 -5.91 8.31
C ALA A 103 20.65 -4.41 8.59
N GLY A 104 19.52 -3.73 8.44
CA GLY A 104 19.41 -2.28 8.62
C GLY A 104 20.15 -1.47 7.55
N VAL A 105 20.38 -2.07 6.38
CA VAL A 105 21.08 -1.43 5.27
C VAL A 105 20.13 -1.19 4.10
N PHE A 106 20.47 -0.22 3.27
CA PHE A 106 19.74 0.03 2.03
C PHE A 106 20.06 -1.07 1.02
N PRO A 107 19.02 -1.70 0.45
CA PRO A 107 19.22 -2.76 -0.55
C PRO A 107 19.77 -2.26 -1.86
#